data_1b7c84765d75aa54e06ca4fd79206d96
#
_entry.id   1b7c84765d75aa54e06ca4fd79206d96
#
_cell.length_a   1.000
_cell.length_b   1.000
_cell.length_c   1.000
_cell.angle_alpha   90.00
_cell.angle_beta   90.00
_cell.angle_gamma   90.00
#
_symmetry.space_group_name_H-M   'P 1'
#
loop_
_entity.id
_entity.type
_entity.pdbx_description
1 polymer ?
#
loop_
_entity_poly.entity_id
_entity_poly.type
_entity_poly.pdbx_seq_one_letter_code
_entity_poly.pdbx_strand_id
1 'polypeptide(L)'
;MKCPSLLSLAIALCATAAGAVQAATPTSTAALEGKVDALYTRAPDTLKPDEVKAMQQRLLDWAQLQRYRADNAALPAPAADAPRVVFYGDSITDAWGRREGTTFFPGKSAYVNRGISGQTTAQMLVRFRQDVIDLKPAVVVILAGTNDLAGNTGLSTLEMIEDNVRSMTELAQAHHIKVVLASVLPVTDYPWRPGLQPAQKVRALNAWMQQYAQQQGAVYLDYYSKLSNRDGGMDKTVAIDGVHPNNAGYAVMAPLAEQAIQRALAKP
;
A
#
# COMPACT_ATOMS: atom_id res chain seq x y z
N MET A 1 -10.46 -12.94 84.52
CA MET A 1 -10.81 -13.55 83.23
C MET A 1 -10.89 -12.45 82.21
N LYS A 2 -9.99 -12.44 81.25
CA LYS A 2 -9.65 -11.33 80.37
C LYS A 2 -10.47 -11.39 79.08
N CYS A 3 -11.12 -10.28 78.74
CA CYS A 3 -11.80 -10.06 77.45
C CYS A 3 -10.77 -9.78 76.40
N PRO A 4 -10.88 -10.27 75.12
CA PRO A 4 -10.01 -9.88 74.04
C PRO A 4 -10.64 -8.71 73.27
N SER A 5 -9.77 -7.84 72.82
CA SER A 5 -9.97 -6.61 72.11
C SER A 5 -10.51 -6.81 70.67
N LEU A 6 -11.44 -5.97 70.30
CA LEU A 6 -11.96 -5.79 68.94
C LEU A 6 -10.93 -5.09 68.05
N LEU A 7 -10.52 -5.71 66.98
CA LEU A 7 -9.66 -5.18 65.95
C LEU A 7 -10.57 -4.51 64.89
N SER A 8 -10.57 -3.19 64.82
CA SER A 8 -11.30 -2.43 63.79
C SER A 8 -10.57 -2.52 62.45
N LEU A 9 -11.20 -3.12 61.46
CA LEU A 9 -10.71 -3.19 60.09
C LEU A 9 -11.20 -1.92 59.35
N ALA A 10 -10.28 -1.01 59.08
CA ALA A 10 -10.55 0.15 58.22
C ALA A 10 -10.49 -0.29 56.75
N ILE A 11 -11.63 -0.26 56.10
CA ILE A 11 -11.73 -0.45 54.62
C ILE A 11 -11.42 0.87 53.96
N ALA A 12 -10.27 1.01 53.33
CA ALA A 12 -9.92 2.10 52.47
C ALA A 12 -10.69 2.01 51.14
N LEU A 13 -11.63 2.89 50.92
CA LEU A 13 -12.34 3.01 49.65
C LEU A 13 -11.40 3.70 48.62
N CYS A 14 -10.78 2.92 47.74
CA CYS A 14 -10.12 3.48 46.57
C CYS A 14 -11.19 3.96 45.55
N ALA A 15 -11.39 5.28 45.50
CA ALA A 15 -12.16 5.90 44.43
C ALA A 15 -11.34 5.85 43.12
N THR A 16 -11.66 4.90 42.25
CA THR A 16 -11.15 4.91 40.88
C THR A 16 -11.85 6.04 40.11
N ALA A 17 -11.10 7.08 39.79
CA ALA A 17 -11.54 8.11 38.85
C ALA A 17 -11.73 7.45 37.47
N ALA A 18 -12.99 7.19 37.11
CA ALA A 18 -13.35 6.84 35.75
C ALA A 18 -13.11 8.06 34.85
N GLY A 19 -11.98 8.10 34.19
CA GLY A 19 -11.73 9.04 33.13
C GLY A 19 -12.77 8.84 32.04
N ALA A 20 -13.64 9.82 31.83
CA ALA A 20 -14.56 9.84 30.72
C ALA A 20 -13.74 9.84 29.42
N VAL A 21 -13.73 8.71 28.72
CA VAL A 21 -13.28 8.65 27.34
C VAL A 21 -14.28 9.49 26.54
N GLN A 22 -13.86 10.71 26.19
CA GLN A 22 -14.62 11.55 25.30
C GLN A 22 -14.69 10.84 23.95
N ALA A 23 -15.87 10.34 23.60
CA ALA A 23 -16.12 9.79 22.28
C ALA A 23 -15.82 10.90 21.27
N ALA A 24 -14.85 10.63 20.37
CA ALA A 24 -14.55 11.52 19.27
C ALA A 24 -15.86 11.75 18.49
N THR A 25 -16.24 13.00 18.32
CA THR A 25 -17.37 13.40 17.49
C THR A 25 -17.15 12.81 16.10
N PRO A 26 -18.13 12.09 15.51
CA PRO A 26 -17.97 11.57 14.17
C PRO A 26 -17.72 12.75 13.22
N THR A 27 -16.54 12.77 12.62
CA THR A 27 -16.21 13.69 11.54
C THR A 27 -17.28 13.52 10.47
N SER A 28 -17.93 14.63 10.10
CA SER A 28 -19.01 14.68 9.12
C SER A 28 -18.67 13.79 7.91
N THR A 29 -19.51 12.81 7.61
CA THR A 29 -19.41 11.93 6.43
C THR A 29 -19.34 12.72 5.12
N ALA A 30 -19.83 13.95 5.09
CA ALA A 30 -19.76 14.85 3.92
C ALA A 30 -18.32 15.23 3.49
N ALA A 31 -17.32 15.13 4.37
CA ALA A 31 -15.91 15.39 4.03
C ALA A 31 -15.20 14.16 3.47
N LEU A 32 -15.85 13.00 3.47
CA LEU A 32 -15.31 11.71 3.06
C LEU A 32 -15.82 11.26 1.66
N GLU A 33 -16.64 12.04 1.00
CA GLU A 33 -17.14 11.74 -0.35
C GLU A 33 -16.01 11.90 -1.38
N GLY A 34 -15.11 10.91 -1.42
CA GLY A 34 -14.28 10.67 -2.59
C GLY A 34 -15.21 10.41 -3.78
N LYS A 35 -14.95 11.07 -4.90
CA LYS A 35 -15.73 10.88 -6.13
C LYS A 35 -15.60 9.40 -6.53
N VAL A 36 -16.65 8.62 -6.33
CA VAL A 36 -16.77 7.25 -6.84
C VAL A 36 -16.63 7.28 -8.37
N ASP A 37 -16.05 6.23 -8.97
CA ASP A 37 -15.90 6.14 -10.43
C ASP A 37 -17.23 6.48 -11.12
N ALA A 38 -17.19 7.40 -12.09
CA ALA A 38 -18.38 7.85 -12.82
C ALA A 38 -19.19 6.67 -13.42
N LEU A 39 -18.54 5.52 -13.68
CA LEU A 39 -19.19 4.27 -14.06
C LEU A 39 -20.20 3.75 -13.01
N TYR A 40 -19.92 3.93 -11.72
CA TYR A 40 -20.77 3.44 -10.64
C TYR A 40 -21.85 4.45 -10.20
N THR A 41 -21.74 5.71 -10.67
CA THR A 41 -22.68 6.78 -10.33
C THR A 41 -23.61 7.17 -11.46
N ARG A 42 -23.36 6.68 -12.69
CA ARG A 42 -24.23 6.92 -13.85
C ARG A 42 -25.50 6.07 -13.75
N ALA A 43 -26.62 6.61 -14.26
CA ALA A 43 -27.85 5.85 -14.38
C ALA A 43 -27.62 4.59 -15.24
N PRO A 44 -28.13 3.41 -14.84
CA PRO A 44 -27.84 2.13 -15.51
C PRO A 44 -28.18 2.11 -17.00
N ASP A 45 -29.22 2.82 -17.40
CA ASP A 45 -29.68 2.96 -18.79
C ASP A 45 -28.74 3.80 -19.68
N THR A 46 -27.79 4.51 -19.07
CA THR A 46 -26.78 5.31 -19.81
C THR A 46 -25.48 4.56 -20.02
N LEU A 47 -25.34 3.35 -19.48
CA LEU A 47 -24.13 2.53 -19.61
C LEU A 47 -24.10 1.81 -20.95
N LYS A 48 -22.96 1.79 -21.60
CA LYS A 48 -22.73 1.01 -22.83
C LYS A 48 -22.56 -0.47 -22.51
N PRO A 49 -22.88 -1.39 -23.43
CA PRO A 49 -22.74 -2.84 -23.21
C PRO A 49 -21.35 -3.28 -22.78
N ASP A 50 -20.28 -2.69 -23.35
CA ASP A 50 -18.89 -2.98 -23.00
C ASP A 50 -18.53 -2.47 -21.59
N GLU A 51 -19.09 -1.34 -21.17
CA GLU A 51 -18.93 -0.83 -19.80
C GLU A 51 -19.59 -1.76 -18.79
N VAL A 52 -20.80 -2.23 -19.08
CA VAL A 52 -21.50 -3.23 -18.26
C VAL A 52 -20.69 -4.54 -18.17
N LYS A 53 -20.19 -5.03 -19.30
CA LYS A 53 -19.36 -6.24 -19.34
C LYS A 53 -18.07 -6.05 -18.54
N ALA A 54 -17.40 -4.90 -18.63
CA ALA A 54 -16.23 -4.58 -17.83
C ALA A 54 -16.53 -4.53 -16.33
N MET A 55 -17.68 -3.97 -15.93
CA MET A 55 -18.15 -3.99 -14.54
C MET A 55 -18.41 -5.41 -14.05
N GLN A 56 -19.07 -6.25 -14.84
CA GLN A 56 -19.31 -7.64 -14.50
C GLN A 56 -18.00 -8.42 -14.32
N GLN A 57 -17.03 -8.23 -15.20
CA GLN A 57 -15.71 -8.85 -15.07
C GLN A 57 -14.98 -8.41 -13.79
N ARG A 58 -15.05 -7.11 -13.44
CA ARG A 58 -14.50 -6.61 -12.18
C ARG A 58 -15.17 -7.20 -10.95
N LEU A 59 -16.48 -7.47 -11.00
CA LEU A 59 -17.20 -8.12 -9.90
C LEU A 59 -16.86 -9.61 -9.78
N LEU A 60 -16.65 -10.31 -10.91
CA LEU A 60 -16.30 -11.74 -10.91
C LEU A 60 -14.90 -12.02 -10.37
N ASP A 61 -13.94 -11.11 -10.59
CA ASP A 61 -12.58 -11.21 -10.08
C ASP A 61 -12.07 -9.83 -9.63
N TRP A 62 -12.68 -9.32 -8.56
CA TRP A 62 -12.43 -7.96 -8.06
C TRP A 62 -10.97 -7.69 -7.73
N ALA A 63 -10.28 -8.65 -7.15
CA ALA A 63 -8.85 -8.55 -6.80
C ALA A 63 -7.92 -9.02 -7.92
N GLN A 64 -8.45 -9.45 -9.08
CA GLN A 64 -7.73 -9.98 -10.22
C GLN A 64 -6.81 -11.17 -9.85
N LEU A 65 -7.37 -12.14 -9.11
CA LEU A 65 -6.67 -13.34 -8.66
C LEU A 65 -6.17 -14.22 -9.80
N GLN A 66 -6.79 -14.12 -10.99
CA GLN A 66 -6.36 -14.87 -12.16
C GLN A 66 -5.12 -14.26 -12.85
N ARG A 67 -4.80 -12.98 -12.58
CA ARG A 67 -3.79 -12.19 -13.32
C ARG A 67 -2.42 -12.84 -13.36
N TYR A 68 -1.94 -13.38 -12.25
CA TYR A 68 -0.61 -13.98 -12.12
C TYR A 68 -0.62 -15.47 -11.84
N ARG A 69 -1.78 -16.13 -11.89
CA ARG A 69 -1.91 -17.53 -11.52
C ARG A 69 -1.00 -18.47 -12.32
N ALA A 70 -0.96 -18.29 -13.63
CA ALA A 70 -0.09 -19.10 -14.51
C ALA A 70 1.40 -18.75 -14.31
N ASP A 71 1.71 -17.45 -14.23
CA ASP A 71 3.07 -16.97 -13.99
C ASP A 71 3.62 -17.46 -12.65
N ASN A 72 2.77 -17.45 -11.59
CA ASN A 72 3.15 -17.95 -10.27
C ASN A 72 3.45 -19.45 -10.29
N ALA A 73 2.64 -20.23 -10.99
CA ALA A 73 2.82 -21.66 -11.13
C ALA A 73 4.09 -22.03 -11.94
N ALA A 74 4.49 -21.17 -12.87
CA ALA A 74 5.68 -21.38 -13.70
C ALA A 74 6.99 -20.96 -13.02
N LEU A 75 6.94 -20.23 -11.89
CA LEU A 75 8.15 -19.80 -11.20
C LEU A 75 8.91 -20.99 -10.59
N PRO A 76 10.22 -21.11 -10.82
CA PRO A 76 11.04 -22.13 -10.15
C PRO A 76 11.07 -21.88 -8.63
N ALA A 77 11.49 -22.86 -7.86
CA ALA A 77 11.76 -22.64 -6.43
C ALA A 77 12.82 -21.54 -6.24
N PRO A 78 12.74 -20.72 -5.16
CA PRO A 78 13.79 -19.73 -4.88
C PRO A 78 15.14 -20.42 -4.71
N ALA A 79 16.20 -19.88 -5.32
CA ALA A 79 17.56 -20.39 -5.16
C ALA A 79 18.20 -19.77 -3.90
N ALA A 80 19.04 -20.56 -3.21
CA ALA A 80 19.67 -20.10 -1.95
C ALA A 80 20.66 -18.97 -2.16
N ASP A 81 21.34 -18.93 -3.30
CA ASP A 81 22.32 -17.93 -3.70
C ASP A 81 21.72 -16.71 -4.41
N ALA A 82 20.43 -16.78 -4.78
CA ALA A 82 19.70 -15.71 -5.45
C ALA A 82 18.33 -15.50 -4.78
N PRO A 83 18.30 -14.76 -3.66
CA PRO A 83 17.07 -14.56 -2.89
C PRO A 83 16.00 -13.86 -3.74
N ARG A 84 14.81 -14.46 -3.78
CA ARG A 84 13.68 -13.89 -4.51
C ARG A 84 13.23 -12.58 -3.88
N VAL A 85 13.00 -11.57 -4.71
CA VAL A 85 12.40 -10.29 -4.33
C VAL A 85 11.13 -10.10 -5.12
N VAL A 86 10.01 -9.85 -4.44
CA VAL A 86 8.73 -9.54 -5.07
C VAL A 86 8.49 -8.03 -4.99
N PHE A 87 8.33 -7.39 -6.14
CA PHE A 87 7.83 -6.03 -6.25
C PHE A 87 6.31 -6.09 -6.37
N TYR A 88 5.64 -5.63 -5.34
CA TYR A 88 4.21 -5.73 -5.16
C TYR A 88 3.56 -4.36 -5.17
N GLY A 89 2.60 -4.13 -6.08
CA GLY A 89 2.04 -2.80 -6.24
C GLY A 89 0.94 -2.69 -7.27
N ASP A 90 0.74 -1.47 -7.69
CA ASP A 90 -0.26 -1.03 -8.67
C ASP A 90 0.33 -0.81 -10.07
N SER A 91 -0.22 0.16 -10.83
CA SER A 91 0.22 0.52 -12.19
C SER A 91 1.69 0.96 -12.26
N ILE A 92 2.20 1.59 -11.21
CA ILE A 92 3.59 2.05 -11.16
C ILE A 92 4.53 0.85 -11.13
N THR A 93 4.20 -0.18 -10.37
CA THR A 93 4.94 -1.44 -10.36
C THR A 93 4.66 -2.24 -11.63
N ASP A 94 3.42 -2.38 -12.07
CA ASP A 94 3.01 -3.14 -13.26
C ASP A 94 3.71 -2.67 -14.53
N ALA A 95 3.79 -1.36 -14.75
CA ALA A 95 4.41 -0.77 -15.92
C ALA A 95 5.95 -0.92 -15.98
N TRP A 96 6.59 -1.17 -14.83
CA TRP A 96 8.04 -1.25 -14.76
C TRP A 96 8.59 -2.49 -15.50
N GLY A 97 9.27 -2.24 -16.60
CA GLY A 97 9.78 -3.27 -17.53
C GLY A 97 8.75 -3.82 -18.53
N ARG A 98 7.48 -3.40 -18.44
CA ARG A 98 6.43 -3.77 -19.42
C ARG A 98 6.04 -2.61 -20.33
N ARG A 99 6.20 -1.38 -19.84
CA ARG A 99 6.03 -0.21 -20.69
C ARG A 99 7.25 -0.05 -21.61
N GLU A 100 7.01 0.29 -22.85
CA GLU A 100 8.06 0.56 -23.83
C GLU A 100 9.12 1.51 -23.27
N GLY A 101 10.37 1.16 -23.48
CA GLY A 101 11.53 1.92 -23.02
C GLY A 101 11.85 1.80 -21.52
N THR A 102 11.04 1.12 -20.71
CA THR A 102 11.39 0.83 -19.30
C THR A 102 12.08 -0.50 -19.18
N THR A 103 13.02 -0.63 -18.24
CA THR A 103 13.72 -1.88 -17.95
C THR A 103 13.56 -2.23 -16.46
N PHE A 104 13.12 -3.45 -16.18
CA PHE A 104 12.97 -3.94 -14.82
C PHE A 104 14.21 -4.73 -14.41
N PHE A 105 15.08 -4.14 -13.63
CA PHE A 105 16.27 -4.73 -13.01
C PHE A 105 17.05 -5.73 -13.89
N PRO A 106 17.78 -5.28 -14.91
CA PRO A 106 18.53 -6.16 -15.82
C PRO A 106 19.48 -7.08 -15.05
N GLY A 107 19.48 -8.36 -15.41
CA GLY A 107 20.33 -9.39 -14.76
C GLY A 107 19.83 -9.88 -13.40
N LYS A 108 18.72 -9.38 -12.88
CA LYS A 108 18.11 -9.82 -11.61
C LYS A 108 16.93 -10.77 -11.87
N SER A 109 17.21 -11.97 -12.35
CA SER A 109 16.16 -12.98 -12.65
C SER A 109 15.32 -13.40 -11.44
N ALA A 110 15.85 -13.23 -10.23
CA ALA A 110 15.14 -13.49 -8.98
C ALA A 110 14.17 -12.36 -8.56
N TYR A 111 14.16 -11.21 -9.26
CA TYR A 111 13.22 -10.13 -9.00
C TYR A 111 11.94 -10.34 -9.80
N VAL A 112 10.82 -10.35 -9.11
CA VAL A 112 9.50 -10.70 -9.66
C VAL A 112 8.56 -9.51 -9.55
N ASN A 113 8.03 -9.05 -10.69
CA ASN A 113 7.04 -7.99 -10.74
C ASN A 113 5.63 -8.56 -10.56
N ARG A 114 4.92 -8.11 -9.52
CA ARG A 114 3.53 -8.44 -9.19
C ARG A 114 2.68 -7.17 -9.03
N GLY A 115 2.94 -6.17 -9.87
CA GLY A 115 2.09 -4.99 -10.01
C GLY A 115 0.82 -5.30 -10.80
N ILE A 116 -0.29 -4.69 -10.44
CA ILE A 116 -1.54 -4.71 -11.20
C ILE A 116 -2.11 -3.30 -11.27
N SER A 117 -2.24 -2.78 -12.49
CA SER A 117 -2.69 -1.41 -12.73
C SER A 117 -4.06 -1.11 -12.12
N GLY A 118 -4.16 0.06 -11.48
CA GLY A 118 -5.40 0.57 -10.89
C GLY A 118 -5.79 -0.02 -9.54
N GLN A 119 -5.05 -1.00 -9.00
CA GLN A 119 -5.39 -1.64 -7.73
C GLN A 119 -5.19 -0.75 -6.52
N THR A 120 -6.15 -0.86 -5.59
CA THR A 120 -6.11 -0.29 -4.25
C THR A 120 -5.49 -1.27 -3.25
N THR A 121 -5.13 -0.78 -2.07
CA THR A 121 -4.56 -1.60 -0.99
C THR A 121 -5.46 -2.74 -0.56
N ALA A 122 -6.79 -2.55 -0.59
CA ALA A 122 -7.77 -3.61 -0.28
C ALA A 122 -7.71 -4.77 -1.30
N GLN A 123 -7.61 -4.47 -2.59
CA GLN A 123 -7.44 -5.49 -3.63
C GLN A 123 -6.08 -6.20 -3.51
N MET A 124 -5.03 -5.44 -3.22
CA MET A 124 -3.70 -5.97 -2.97
C MET A 124 -3.70 -6.91 -1.76
N LEU A 125 -4.34 -6.57 -0.66
CA LEU A 125 -4.43 -7.44 0.52
C LEU A 125 -5.07 -8.80 0.18
N VAL A 126 -6.13 -8.84 -0.62
CA VAL A 126 -6.81 -10.08 -1.00
C VAL A 126 -5.90 -11.04 -1.78
N ARG A 127 -5.06 -10.53 -2.70
CA ARG A 127 -4.15 -11.36 -3.51
C ARG A 127 -2.76 -11.57 -2.89
N PHE A 128 -2.51 -11.03 -1.68
CA PHE A 128 -1.19 -11.03 -1.06
C PHE A 128 -0.62 -12.44 -0.86
N ARG A 129 -1.47 -13.39 -0.47
CA ARG A 129 -1.02 -14.77 -0.26
C ARG A 129 -0.47 -15.38 -1.53
N GLN A 130 -1.26 -15.40 -2.62
CA GLN A 130 -0.88 -16.09 -3.86
C GLN A 130 0.26 -15.39 -4.61
N ASP A 131 0.32 -14.05 -4.55
CA ASP A 131 1.25 -13.26 -5.37
C ASP A 131 2.51 -12.84 -4.60
N VAL A 132 2.56 -13.10 -3.28
CA VAL A 132 3.72 -12.82 -2.43
C VAL A 132 4.09 -14.04 -1.60
N ILE A 133 3.24 -14.45 -0.66
CA ILE A 133 3.60 -15.45 0.36
C ILE A 133 3.96 -16.79 -0.29
N ASP A 134 3.11 -17.29 -1.19
CA ASP A 134 3.29 -18.59 -1.84
C ASP A 134 4.50 -18.63 -2.78
N LEU A 135 5.01 -17.46 -3.18
CA LEU A 135 6.24 -17.33 -3.96
C LEU A 135 7.51 -17.46 -3.11
N LYS A 136 7.36 -17.47 -1.77
CA LYS A 136 8.45 -17.61 -0.80
C LYS A 136 9.61 -16.63 -1.04
N PRO A 137 9.37 -15.33 -1.15
CA PRO A 137 10.44 -14.37 -1.35
C PRO A 137 11.21 -14.12 -0.05
N ALA A 138 12.47 -13.73 -0.17
CA ALA A 138 13.24 -13.20 0.95
C ALA A 138 12.80 -11.77 1.32
N VAL A 139 12.40 -10.99 0.29
CA VAL A 139 11.98 -9.58 0.45
C VAL A 139 10.73 -9.31 -0.38
N VAL A 140 9.80 -8.55 0.15
CA VAL A 140 8.72 -7.90 -0.60
C VAL A 140 8.89 -6.38 -0.55
N VAL A 141 8.81 -5.74 -1.72
CA VAL A 141 8.75 -4.27 -1.86
C VAL A 141 7.30 -3.90 -2.13
N ILE A 142 6.65 -3.20 -1.22
CA ILE A 142 5.24 -2.81 -1.31
C ILE A 142 5.16 -1.33 -1.69
N LEU A 143 4.58 -1.04 -2.86
CA LEU A 143 4.24 0.31 -3.33
C LEU A 143 2.73 0.38 -3.53
N ALA A 144 2.02 1.08 -2.65
CA ALA A 144 0.56 1.07 -2.60
C ALA A 144 -0.02 2.35 -2.01
N GLY A 145 -1.28 2.67 -2.34
CA GLY A 145 -2.06 3.74 -1.73
C GLY A 145 -2.48 4.86 -2.68
N THR A 146 -1.81 5.05 -3.82
CA THR A 146 -2.18 6.13 -4.74
C THR A 146 -3.58 5.96 -5.32
N ASN A 147 -3.98 4.73 -5.66
CA ASN A 147 -5.31 4.44 -6.19
C ASN A 147 -6.41 4.50 -5.13
N ASP A 148 -6.09 4.24 -3.87
CA ASP A 148 -6.97 4.47 -2.73
C ASP A 148 -7.27 5.95 -2.58
N LEU A 149 -6.23 6.80 -2.60
CA LEU A 149 -6.36 8.26 -2.55
C LEU A 149 -7.12 8.81 -3.76
N ALA A 150 -7.01 8.16 -4.93
CA ALA A 150 -7.79 8.47 -6.11
C ALA A 150 -9.24 7.98 -6.02
N GLY A 151 -9.59 7.10 -5.06
CA GLY A 151 -10.93 6.53 -4.90
C GLY A 151 -11.30 5.53 -5.99
N ASN A 152 -10.35 4.77 -6.53
CA ASN A 152 -10.58 3.86 -7.66
C ASN A 152 -11.60 2.73 -7.36
N THR A 153 -11.71 2.32 -6.10
CA THR A 153 -12.69 1.31 -5.65
C THR A 153 -13.72 1.89 -4.68
N GLY A 154 -13.88 3.19 -4.68
CA GLY A 154 -14.76 3.90 -3.75
C GLY A 154 -13.98 4.69 -2.70
N LEU A 155 -14.69 5.04 -1.62
CA LEU A 155 -14.11 5.83 -0.54
C LEU A 155 -13.03 5.04 0.19
N SER A 156 -11.86 5.68 0.36
CA SER A 156 -10.79 5.20 1.23
C SER A 156 -10.30 6.31 2.14
N THR A 157 -10.30 6.06 3.45
CA THR A 157 -9.64 6.94 4.43
C THR A 157 -8.16 6.59 4.53
N LEU A 158 -7.34 7.49 5.09
CA LEU A 158 -5.94 7.17 5.38
C LEU A 158 -5.83 5.95 6.29
N GLU A 159 -6.67 5.88 7.32
CA GLU A 159 -6.71 4.75 8.25
C GLU A 159 -6.99 3.41 7.55
N MET A 160 -7.94 3.35 6.61
CA MET A 160 -8.22 2.14 5.82
C MET A 160 -7.00 1.71 4.99
N ILE A 161 -6.26 2.66 4.42
CA ILE A 161 -5.02 2.37 3.68
C ILE A 161 -3.95 1.84 4.63
N GLU A 162 -3.78 2.50 5.77
CA GLU A 162 -2.84 2.12 6.82
C GLU A 162 -3.11 0.71 7.33
N ASP A 163 -4.36 0.35 7.59
CA ASP A 163 -4.76 -0.98 8.07
C ASP A 163 -4.47 -2.07 7.05
N ASN A 164 -4.69 -1.80 5.76
CA ASN A 164 -4.32 -2.75 4.71
C ASN A 164 -2.79 -2.93 4.61
N VAL A 165 -2.02 -1.85 4.72
CA VAL A 165 -0.54 -1.90 4.75
C VAL A 165 -0.04 -2.63 5.99
N ARG A 166 -0.64 -2.41 7.18
CA ARG A 166 -0.36 -3.18 8.41
C ARG A 166 -0.57 -4.65 8.18
N SER A 167 -1.75 -5.02 7.69
CA SER A 167 -2.13 -6.43 7.44
C SER A 167 -1.15 -7.12 6.47
N MET A 168 -0.78 -6.47 5.37
CA MET A 168 0.21 -7.02 4.43
C MET A 168 1.60 -7.17 5.08
N THR A 169 2.02 -6.20 5.90
CA THR A 169 3.30 -6.24 6.61
C THR A 169 3.32 -7.36 7.64
N GLU A 170 2.30 -7.50 8.46
CA GLU A 170 2.16 -8.55 9.46
C GLU A 170 2.12 -9.95 8.82
N LEU A 171 1.37 -10.10 7.72
CA LEU A 171 1.34 -11.35 6.94
C LEU A 171 2.73 -11.70 6.39
N ALA A 172 3.47 -10.74 5.84
CA ALA A 172 4.83 -10.97 5.35
C ALA A 172 5.75 -11.43 6.49
N GLN A 173 5.73 -10.72 7.60
CA GLN A 173 6.58 -11.02 8.77
C GLN A 173 6.26 -12.38 9.40
N ALA A 174 4.97 -12.74 9.49
CA ALA A 174 4.53 -14.06 9.97
C ALA A 174 5.06 -15.21 9.08
N HIS A 175 5.41 -14.92 7.84
CA HIS A 175 6.02 -15.85 6.90
C HIS A 175 7.53 -15.62 6.70
N HIS A 176 8.19 -14.90 7.63
CA HIS A 176 9.63 -14.60 7.59
C HIS A 176 10.11 -13.85 6.33
N ILE A 177 9.21 -13.08 5.71
CA ILE A 177 9.50 -12.24 4.54
C ILE A 177 9.89 -10.85 5.04
N LYS A 178 11.08 -10.37 4.67
CA LYS A 178 11.52 -9.00 4.98
C LYS A 178 10.70 -7.99 4.17
N VAL A 179 10.31 -6.90 4.80
CA VAL A 179 9.41 -5.90 4.18
C VAL A 179 10.16 -4.61 3.89
N VAL A 180 9.96 -4.11 2.67
CA VAL A 180 10.32 -2.77 2.24
C VAL A 180 9.02 -2.03 1.92
N LEU A 181 8.71 -0.97 2.69
CA LEU A 181 7.57 -0.10 2.43
C LEU A 181 8.03 1.11 1.62
N ALA A 182 7.59 1.19 0.37
CA ALA A 182 7.90 2.30 -0.51
C ALA A 182 6.91 3.45 -0.32
N SER A 183 7.40 4.67 -0.27
CA SER A 183 6.56 5.86 -0.26
C SER A 183 5.67 5.93 -1.50
N VAL A 184 4.43 6.38 -1.34
CA VAL A 184 3.59 6.82 -2.44
C VAL A 184 4.30 7.96 -3.18
N LEU A 185 4.31 7.91 -4.51
CA LEU A 185 4.99 8.90 -5.33
C LEU A 185 4.32 10.28 -5.23
N PRO A 186 5.07 11.37 -5.50
CA PRO A 186 4.51 12.71 -5.50
C PRO A 186 3.39 12.85 -6.54
N VAL A 187 2.25 13.42 -6.16
CA VAL A 187 1.13 13.68 -7.06
C VAL A 187 0.34 14.89 -6.56
N THR A 188 0.06 15.84 -7.44
CA THR A 188 -0.73 17.03 -7.13
C THR A 188 -2.20 16.86 -7.51
N ASP A 189 -2.47 16.10 -8.56
CA ASP A 189 -3.83 15.74 -8.99
C ASP A 189 -3.80 14.45 -9.83
N TYR A 190 -4.95 13.80 -9.98
CA TYR A 190 -5.07 12.61 -10.81
C TYR A 190 -5.75 12.96 -12.14
N PRO A 191 -5.12 12.67 -13.31
CA PRO A 191 -5.70 13.00 -14.62
C PRO A 191 -7.10 12.41 -14.83
N TRP A 192 -7.36 11.22 -14.26
CA TRP A 192 -8.67 10.55 -14.34
C TRP A 192 -9.65 10.99 -13.25
N ARG A 193 -9.23 11.79 -12.29
CA ARG A 193 -10.00 12.32 -11.16
C ARG A 193 -9.58 13.73 -10.79
N PRO A 194 -9.73 14.70 -11.69
CA PRO A 194 -9.25 16.06 -11.47
C PRO A 194 -9.95 16.74 -10.28
N GLY A 195 -9.18 17.52 -9.54
CA GLY A 195 -9.65 18.33 -8.40
C GLY A 195 -9.57 17.64 -7.04
N LEU A 196 -8.97 16.44 -6.94
CA LEU A 196 -8.79 15.75 -5.64
C LEU A 196 -7.69 16.33 -4.76
N GLN A 197 -6.69 16.97 -5.37
CA GLN A 197 -5.56 17.61 -4.67
C GLN A 197 -4.91 16.72 -3.58
N PRO A 198 -4.43 15.50 -3.91
CA PRO A 198 -4.04 14.50 -2.94
C PRO A 198 -2.71 14.79 -2.21
N ALA A 199 -1.94 15.79 -2.62
CA ALA A 199 -0.57 16.02 -2.17
C ALA A 199 -0.40 16.04 -0.63
N GLN A 200 -1.35 16.61 0.11
CA GLN A 200 -1.32 16.62 1.57
C GLN A 200 -1.54 15.22 2.14
N LYS A 201 -2.50 14.46 1.59
CA LYS A 201 -2.79 13.08 2.01
C LYS A 201 -1.61 12.15 1.70
N VAL A 202 -0.96 12.33 0.54
CA VAL A 202 0.25 11.59 0.18
C VAL A 202 1.36 11.82 1.21
N ARG A 203 1.62 13.07 1.58
CA ARG A 203 2.63 13.37 2.62
C ARG A 203 2.27 12.77 3.97
N ALA A 204 1.01 12.84 4.38
CA ALA A 204 0.55 12.26 5.64
C ALA A 204 0.72 10.73 5.65
N LEU A 205 0.30 10.05 4.59
CA LEU A 205 0.47 8.61 4.44
C LEU A 205 1.95 8.19 4.42
N ASN A 206 2.80 8.92 3.72
CA ASN A 206 4.23 8.65 3.67
C ASN A 206 4.91 8.85 5.04
N ALA A 207 4.53 9.89 5.78
CA ALA A 207 5.03 10.10 7.14
C ALA A 207 4.64 8.94 8.07
N TRP A 208 3.38 8.50 7.98
CA TRP A 208 2.92 7.32 8.72
C TRP A 208 3.68 6.05 8.31
N MET A 209 3.83 5.76 7.00
CA MET A 209 4.57 4.59 6.51
C MET A 209 6.03 4.58 7.01
N GLN A 210 6.69 5.75 7.04
CA GLN A 210 8.06 5.87 7.54
C GLN A 210 8.14 5.49 9.03
N GLN A 211 7.25 6.03 9.84
CA GLN A 211 7.18 5.74 11.27
C GLN A 211 6.83 4.26 11.52
N TYR A 212 5.84 3.74 10.80
CA TYR A 212 5.40 2.36 10.92
C TYR A 212 6.52 1.38 10.50
N ALA A 213 7.22 1.63 9.40
CA ALA A 213 8.35 0.82 8.98
C ALA A 213 9.43 0.75 10.07
N GLN A 214 9.75 1.87 10.72
CA GLN A 214 10.70 1.91 11.82
C GLN A 214 10.22 1.07 13.01
N GLN A 215 8.96 1.19 13.41
CA GLN A 215 8.36 0.44 14.52
C GLN A 215 8.35 -1.07 14.28
N GLN A 216 8.09 -1.49 13.03
CA GLN A 216 7.99 -2.89 12.63
C GLN A 216 9.34 -3.50 12.21
N GLY A 217 10.44 -2.78 12.31
CA GLY A 217 11.72 -3.26 11.82
C GLY A 217 11.78 -3.44 10.29
N ALA A 218 10.80 -2.95 9.54
CA ALA A 218 10.81 -2.90 8.08
C ALA A 218 11.78 -1.83 7.55
N VAL A 219 11.99 -1.81 6.23
CA VAL A 219 12.79 -0.76 5.58
C VAL A 219 11.85 0.21 4.90
N TYR A 220 11.96 1.50 5.21
CA TYR A 220 11.29 2.54 4.45
C TYR A 220 12.13 2.90 3.20
N LEU A 221 11.47 2.93 2.03
CA LEU A 221 12.05 3.28 0.74
C LEU A 221 11.46 4.61 0.28
N ASP A 222 12.26 5.66 0.36
CA ASP A 222 11.83 7.01 0.04
C ASP A 222 12.04 7.33 -1.46
N TYR A 223 11.05 7.04 -2.27
CA TYR A 223 10.96 7.53 -3.64
C TYR A 223 10.46 8.98 -3.69
N TYR A 224 9.59 9.37 -2.73
CA TYR A 224 8.91 10.65 -2.74
C TYR A 224 9.88 11.81 -2.78
N SER A 225 10.87 11.85 -1.89
CA SER A 225 11.81 12.96 -1.79
C SER A 225 12.70 13.13 -3.03
N LYS A 226 12.92 12.05 -3.80
CA LYS A 226 13.77 12.04 -4.99
C LYS A 226 13.04 12.40 -6.28
N LEU A 227 11.72 12.28 -6.28
CA LEU A 227 10.88 12.54 -7.44
C LEU A 227 10.02 13.80 -7.28
N SER A 228 9.92 14.35 -6.05
CA SER A 228 9.09 15.51 -5.76
C SER A 228 9.68 16.80 -6.29
N ASN A 229 8.85 17.57 -6.99
CA ASN A 229 9.13 18.97 -7.31
C ASN A 229 8.64 19.89 -6.17
N ARG A 230 8.76 21.22 -6.39
CA ARG A 230 8.39 22.24 -5.39
C ARG A 230 6.91 22.23 -5.02
N ASP A 231 6.05 21.78 -5.92
CA ASP A 231 4.58 21.74 -5.74
C ASP A 231 4.11 20.43 -5.10
N GLY A 232 5.03 19.48 -4.86
CA GLY A 232 4.72 18.17 -4.29
C GLY A 232 4.19 17.16 -5.32
N GLY A 233 4.41 17.42 -6.60
CA GLY A 233 4.16 16.51 -7.72
C GLY A 233 5.44 16.05 -8.39
N MET A 234 5.33 15.40 -9.54
CA MET A 234 6.45 15.00 -10.40
C MET A 234 6.50 15.87 -11.66
N ASP A 235 7.72 16.25 -12.07
CA ASP A 235 7.94 16.95 -13.32
C ASP A 235 7.80 16.02 -14.53
N LYS A 236 7.48 16.60 -15.70
CA LYS A 236 7.39 15.85 -16.97
C LYS A 236 8.72 15.18 -17.39
N THR A 237 9.83 15.61 -16.82
CA THR A 237 11.15 14.99 -17.03
C THR A 237 11.23 13.58 -16.41
N VAL A 238 10.47 13.30 -15.37
CA VAL A 238 10.47 12.01 -14.65
C VAL A 238 9.12 11.30 -14.65
N ALA A 239 8.05 11.96 -15.11
CA ALA A 239 6.70 11.38 -15.16
C ALA A 239 6.03 11.64 -16.52
N ILE A 240 5.06 10.79 -16.88
CA ILE A 240 4.31 10.88 -18.13
C ILE A 240 3.11 11.81 -17.99
N ASP A 241 2.39 11.65 -16.88
CA ASP A 241 1.09 12.29 -16.62
C ASP A 241 0.99 12.92 -15.22
N GLY A 242 2.13 13.07 -14.55
CA GLY A 242 2.21 13.56 -13.18
C GLY A 242 1.96 12.52 -12.09
N VAL A 243 1.65 11.26 -12.47
CA VAL A 243 1.44 10.12 -11.56
C VAL A 243 2.37 8.96 -11.88
N HIS A 244 2.51 8.62 -13.16
CA HIS A 244 3.28 7.46 -13.61
C HIS A 244 4.69 7.85 -14.04
N PRO A 245 5.73 7.22 -13.48
CA PRO A 245 7.09 7.46 -13.92
C PRO A 245 7.30 7.13 -15.41
N ASN A 246 8.11 7.93 -16.07
CA ASN A 246 8.71 7.59 -17.35
C ASN A 246 10.04 6.85 -17.13
N ASN A 247 10.82 6.61 -18.21
CA ASN A 247 12.11 5.92 -18.11
C ASN A 247 13.09 6.60 -17.15
N ALA A 248 13.14 7.93 -17.15
CA ALA A 248 14.01 8.69 -16.26
C ALA A 248 13.53 8.56 -14.79
N GLY A 249 12.21 8.54 -14.55
CA GLY A 249 11.66 8.30 -13.23
C GLY A 249 12.02 6.91 -12.69
N TYR A 250 11.88 5.87 -13.50
CA TYR A 250 12.30 4.53 -13.08
C TYR A 250 13.82 4.42 -12.91
N ALA A 251 14.62 5.15 -13.69
CA ALA A 251 16.07 5.21 -13.50
C ALA A 251 16.46 5.84 -12.15
N VAL A 252 15.67 6.78 -11.63
CA VAL A 252 15.83 7.30 -10.27
C VAL A 252 15.39 6.27 -9.23
N MET A 253 14.29 5.55 -9.47
CA MET A 253 13.72 4.59 -8.51
C MET A 253 14.58 3.33 -8.33
N ALA A 254 15.19 2.80 -9.41
CA ALA A 254 15.89 1.52 -9.39
C ALA A 254 17.02 1.44 -8.37
N PRO A 255 18.01 2.37 -8.32
CA PRO A 255 19.09 2.30 -7.34
C PRO A 255 18.59 2.47 -5.90
N LEU A 256 17.51 3.21 -5.66
CA LEU A 256 16.92 3.37 -4.34
C LEU A 256 16.29 2.06 -3.86
N ALA A 257 15.58 1.35 -4.75
CA ALA A 257 15.03 0.03 -4.46
C ALA A 257 16.13 -0.98 -4.15
N GLU A 258 17.18 -1.05 -4.97
CA GLU A 258 18.33 -1.92 -4.72
C GLU A 258 18.93 -1.69 -3.34
N GLN A 259 19.19 -0.44 -2.97
CA GLN A 259 19.73 -0.08 -1.66
C GLN A 259 18.79 -0.49 -0.52
N ALA A 260 17.47 -0.32 -0.68
CA ALA A 260 16.49 -0.71 0.32
C ALA A 260 16.42 -2.23 0.47
N ILE A 261 16.46 -2.98 -0.64
CA ILE A 261 16.48 -4.45 -0.64
C ILE A 261 17.74 -4.96 0.06
N GLN A 262 18.92 -4.41 -0.24
CA GLN A 262 20.16 -4.78 0.44
C GLN A 262 20.09 -4.52 1.94
N ARG A 263 19.54 -3.38 2.36
CA ARG A 263 19.31 -3.09 3.79
C ARG A 263 18.35 -4.08 4.44
N ALA A 264 17.30 -4.51 3.73
CA ALA A 264 16.35 -5.50 4.24
C ALA A 264 17.01 -6.88 4.38
N LEU A 265 17.81 -7.31 3.41
CA LEU A 265 18.53 -8.59 3.43
C LEU A 265 19.62 -8.63 4.53
N ALA A 266 20.26 -7.49 4.84
CA ALA A 266 21.26 -7.40 5.90
C ALA A 266 20.70 -7.44 7.33
N LYS A 267 19.38 -7.27 7.50
CA LYS A 267 18.74 -7.39 8.82
C LYS A 267 18.66 -8.85 9.24
N PRO A 268 18.92 -9.16 10.52
CA PRO A 268 18.83 -10.51 11.05
C PRO A 268 17.43 -11.13 10.94
#